data_4a07e739b779242d5021c8decc666a0c
#
_entry.id   4a07e739b779242d5021c8decc666a0c
#
_cell.length_a   1.000
_cell.length_b   1.000
_cell.length_c   1.000
_cell.angle_alpha   90.00
_cell.angle_beta   90.00
_cell.angle_gamma   90.00
#
_symmetry.space_group_name_H-M   'P 1'
#
loop_
_entity.id
_entity.type
_entity.pdbx_description
1 polymer ?
#
loop_
_entity_poly.entity_id
_entity_poly.type
_entity_poly.pdbx_seq_one_letter_code
_entity_poly.pdbx_strand_id
1 'polypeptide(L)'
;MNLTDTVATILAILALTAGTGVFVAAEFSLTALDRSTVEANARGGTSRDRFIQRAHHRLSFQLSGAQLGISITTLATGYLTEPLVAELPHPGLVAVGMSDRVADGLITFFALVIVTSLSMVFGELVPKYLAVARPLRTARSVVAGQVLFSLLLTPAIRLTNGAANWIVRRLGIEPAEELRSARTPQELVSLVRSSARSGALDDATAWLMRRSLQFGALTAEELMTPRSKIVALQTDDTIAVDRLGRIVVQTSQLAMV
;
A
#
# COMPACT_ATOMS: atom_id res chain seq x y z
N MET A 1 9.86 -17.25 -40.82
CA MET A 1 10.94 -16.99 -39.84
C MET A 1 11.87 -18.18 -39.76
N ASN A 2 13.21 -17.99 -39.64
CA ASN A 2 14.13 -19.13 -39.45
C ASN A 2 13.92 -19.73 -38.05
N LEU A 3 14.24 -21.01 -37.86
CA LEU A 3 14.10 -21.70 -36.57
C LEU A 3 14.81 -20.94 -35.41
N THR A 4 15.97 -20.35 -35.73
CA THR A 4 16.74 -19.52 -34.78
C THR A 4 16.00 -18.26 -34.37
N ASP A 5 15.29 -17.59 -35.29
CA ASP A 5 14.53 -16.37 -35.04
C ASP A 5 13.29 -16.68 -34.18
N THR A 6 12.61 -17.80 -34.47
CA THR A 6 11.46 -18.29 -33.70
C THR A 6 11.86 -18.58 -32.25
N VAL A 7 12.97 -19.32 -32.05
CA VAL A 7 13.48 -19.64 -30.71
C VAL A 7 13.88 -18.37 -29.96
N ALA A 8 14.58 -17.43 -30.63
CA ALA A 8 14.98 -16.16 -30.04
C ALA A 8 13.76 -15.34 -29.59
N THR A 9 12.71 -15.28 -30.41
CA THR A 9 11.46 -14.57 -30.10
C THR A 9 10.74 -15.20 -28.90
N ILE A 10 10.64 -16.51 -28.83
CA ILE A 10 10.05 -17.22 -27.69
C ILE A 10 10.85 -16.93 -26.40
N LEU A 11 12.18 -17.01 -26.48
CA LEU A 11 13.01 -16.68 -25.32
C LEU A 11 12.87 -15.23 -24.88
N ALA A 12 12.74 -14.29 -25.81
CA ALA A 12 12.48 -12.88 -25.51
C ALA A 12 11.12 -12.68 -24.83
N ILE A 13 10.06 -13.34 -25.30
CA ILE A 13 8.73 -13.30 -24.67
C ILE A 13 8.79 -13.86 -23.25
N LEU A 14 9.46 -14.98 -23.03
CA LEU A 14 9.64 -15.55 -21.69
C LEU A 14 10.44 -14.62 -20.77
N ALA A 15 11.50 -14.01 -21.28
CA ALA A 15 12.31 -13.05 -20.52
C ALA A 15 11.52 -11.79 -20.17
N LEU A 16 10.71 -11.27 -21.10
CA LEU A 16 9.82 -10.11 -20.85
C LEU A 16 8.73 -10.46 -19.85
N THR A 17 8.10 -11.64 -19.94
CA THR A 17 7.10 -12.11 -18.97
C THR A 17 7.72 -12.26 -17.57
N ALA A 18 8.93 -12.81 -17.48
CA ALA A 18 9.66 -12.86 -16.21
C ALA A 18 10.00 -11.46 -15.68
N GLY A 19 10.39 -10.54 -16.58
CA GLY A 19 10.61 -9.12 -16.25
C GLY A 19 9.37 -8.46 -15.68
N THR A 20 8.20 -8.65 -16.32
CA THR A 20 6.90 -8.22 -15.78
C THR A 20 6.69 -8.76 -14.36
N GLY A 21 6.95 -10.05 -14.16
CA GLY A 21 6.83 -10.70 -12.86
C GLY A 21 7.74 -10.10 -11.79
N VAL A 22 8.94 -9.68 -12.14
CA VAL A 22 9.87 -8.98 -11.22
C VAL A 22 9.29 -7.62 -10.81
N PHE A 23 8.75 -6.83 -11.75
CA PHE A 23 8.14 -5.54 -11.45
C PHE A 23 6.88 -5.67 -10.61
N VAL A 24 6.00 -6.61 -10.94
CA VAL A 24 4.79 -6.92 -10.17
C VAL A 24 5.16 -7.38 -8.75
N ALA A 25 6.14 -8.28 -8.62
CA ALA A 25 6.62 -8.73 -7.32
C ALA A 25 7.20 -7.58 -6.49
N ALA A 26 7.93 -6.65 -7.10
CA ALA A 26 8.48 -5.47 -6.43
C ALA A 26 7.35 -4.54 -5.95
N GLU A 27 6.38 -4.23 -6.82
CA GLU A 27 5.24 -3.37 -6.50
C GLU A 27 4.45 -3.92 -5.31
N PHE A 28 4.00 -5.18 -5.41
CA PHE A 28 3.15 -5.78 -4.37
C PHE A 28 3.92 -6.11 -3.09
N SER A 29 5.21 -6.44 -3.15
CA SER A 29 5.99 -6.66 -1.93
C SER A 29 6.27 -5.36 -1.17
N LEU A 30 6.53 -4.25 -1.86
CA LEU A 30 6.75 -2.95 -1.23
C LEU A 30 5.46 -2.38 -0.64
N THR A 31 4.31 -2.56 -1.29
CA THR A 31 3.01 -2.11 -0.77
C THR A 31 2.48 -2.96 0.38
N ALA A 32 2.79 -4.26 0.41
CA ALA A 32 2.40 -5.17 1.49
C ALA A 32 3.27 -5.04 2.76
N LEU A 33 4.39 -4.33 2.69
CA LEU A 33 5.28 -4.12 3.83
C LEU A 33 4.86 -2.90 4.64
N ASP A 34 4.59 -3.10 5.93
CA ASP A 34 4.39 -2.00 6.87
C ASP A 34 5.69 -1.27 7.17
N ARG A 35 5.61 0.05 7.31
CA ARG A 35 6.75 0.90 7.64
C ARG A 35 7.48 0.45 8.90
N SER A 36 6.75 0.08 9.96
CA SER A 36 7.30 -0.41 11.21
C SER A 36 8.14 -1.68 11.03
N THR A 37 7.66 -2.62 10.21
CA THR A 37 8.37 -3.87 9.85
C THR A 37 9.64 -3.56 9.07
N VAL A 38 9.58 -2.64 8.10
CA VAL A 38 10.75 -2.22 7.32
C VAL A 38 11.81 -1.56 8.19
N GLU A 39 11.42 -0.66 9.08
CA GLU A 39 12.34 0.04 10.00
C GLU A 39 12.96 -0.92 11.02
N ALA A 40 12.18 -1.85 11.60
CA ALA A 40 12.68 -2.84 12.53
C ALA A 40 13.74 -3.76 11.88
N ASN A 41 13.47 -4.25 10.67
CA ASN A 41 14.41 -5.09 9.93
C ASN A 41 15.67 -4.32 9.50
N ALA A 42 15.56 -3.03 9.19
CA ALA A 42 16.71 -2.23 8.79
C ALA A 42 17.70 -1.95 9.94
N ARG A 43 17.23 -1.89 11.21
CA ARG A 43 18.08 -1.67 12.41
C ARG A 43 18.99 -2.84 12.72
N GLY A 44 18.50 -4.08 12.60
CA GLY A 44 19.25 -5.30 12.93
C GLY A 44 19.64 -6.16 11.73
N GLY A 45 19.27 -5.73 10.51
CA GLY A 45 19.31 -6.56 9.32
C GLY A 45 20.48 -6.33 8.39
N THR A 46 20.38 -6.97 7.24
CA THR A 46 21.39 -6.97 6.18
C THR A 46 21.41 -5.66 5.39
N SER A 47 22.44 -5.50 4.54
CA SER A 47 22.48 -4.38 3.58
C SER A 47 21.26 -4.33 2.66
N ARG A 48 20.64 -5.49 2.38
CA ARG A 48 19.41 -5.58 1.59
C ARG A 48 18.21 -4.97 2.32
N ASP A 49 18.12 -5.13 3.63
CA ASP A 49 17.01 -4.56 4.43
C ASP A 49 17.09 -3.03 4.48
N ARG A 50 18.31 -2.48 4.58
CA ARG A 50 18.55 -1.03 4.48
C ARG A 50 18.24 -0.49 3.08
N PHE A 51 18.41 -1.32 2.06
CA PHE A 51 18.07 -0.96 0.69
C PHE A 51 16.56 -0.93 0.49
N ILE A 52 15.84 -1.93 1.02
CA ILE A 52 14.37 -1.95 1.04
C ILE A 52 13.83 -0.73 1.79
N GLN A 53 14.41 -0.36 2.93
CA GLN A 53 14.02 0.83 3.68
C GLN A 53 14.12 2.10 2.81
N ARG A 54 15.24 2.28 2.11
CA ARG A 54 15.42 3.44 1.22
C ARG A 54 14.42 3.45 0.05
N ALA A 55 14.12 2.29 -0.52
CA ALA A 55 13.11 2.16 -1.55
C ALA A 55 11.71 2.48 -1.01
N HIS A 56 11.38 1.99 0.19
CA HIS A 56 10.10 2.23 0.86
C HIS A 56 9.91 3.70 1.26
N HIS A 57 10.98 4.43 1.60
CA HIS A 57 10.90 5.88 1.83
C HIS A 57 10.54 6.69 0.57
N ARG A 58 10.68 6.11 -0.63
CA ARG A 58 10.30 6.69 -1.91
C ARG A 58 9.27 5.79 -2.62
N LEU A 59 8.30 5.30 -1.85
CA LEU A 59 7.35 4.27 -2.29
C LEU A 59 6.64 4.67 -3.58
N SER A 60 6.05 5.85 -3.65
CA SER A 60 5.34 6.36 -4.82
C SER A 60 6.22 6.40 -6.08
N PHE A 61 7.46 6.86 -5.95
CA PHE A 61 8.43 6.84 -7.04
C PHE A 61 8.74 5.41 -7.51
N GLN A 62 8.90 4.46 -6.57
CA GLN A 62 9.17 3.06 -6.90
C GLN A 62 7.95 2.38 -7.55
N LEU A 63 6.74 2.69 -7.07
CA LEU A 63 5.51 2.19 -7.67
C LEU A 63 5.32 2.70 -9.10
N SER A 64 5.54 4.00 -9.34
CA SER A 64 5.50 4.55 -10.70
C SER A 64 6.54 3.90 -11.61
N GLY A 65 7.74 3.62 -11.08
CA GLY A 65 8.77 2.89 -11.81
C GLY A 65 8.38 1.45 -12.14
N ALA A 66 7.75 0.74 -11.19
CA ALA A 66 7.25 -0.61 -11.42
C ALA A 66 6.15 -0.64 -12.48
N GLN A 67 5.17 0.26 -12.39
CA GLN A 67 4.10 0.38 -13.38
C GLN A 67 4.61 0.71 -14.78
N LEU A 68 5.63 1.58 -14.88
CA LEU A 68 6.28 1.85 -16.15
C LEU A 68 6.99 0.61 -16.69
N GLY A 69 7.68 -0.14 -15.84
CA GLY A 69 8.32 -1.41 -16.19
C GLY A 69 7.33 -2.45 -16.69
N ILE A 70 6.22 -2.65 -15.96
CA ILE A 70 5.12 -3.53 -16.36
C ILE A 70 4.57 -3.14 -17.73
N SER A 71 4.30 -1.85 -17.94
CA SER A 71 3.76 -1.36 -19.21
C SER A 71 4.71 -1.62 -20.37
N ILE A 72 6.01 -1.33 -20.21
CA ILE A 72 7.02 -1.56 -21.25
C ILE A 72 7.14 -3.05 -21.58
N THR A 73 7.25 -3.91 -20.57
CA THR A 73 7.43 -5.36 -20.80
C THR A 73 6.17 -5.98 -21.40
N THR A 74 4.99 -5.58 -20.97
CA THR A 74 3.71 -6.10 -21.50
C THR A 74 3.52 -5.66 -22.97
N LEU A 75 3.76 -4.39 -23.29
CA LEU A 75 3.69 -3.90 -24.68
C LEU A 75 4.70 -4.60 -25.59
N ALA A 76 5.95 -4.77 -25.12
CA ALA A 76 6.98 -5.47 -25.86
C ALA A 76 6.61 -6.96 -26.08
N THR A 77 6.02 -7.62 -25.08
CA THR A 77 5.53 -9.00 -25.21
C THR A 77 4.44 -9.09 -26.29
N GLY A 78 3.45 -8.18 -26.26
CA GLY A 78 2.41 -8.12 -27.28
C GLY A 78 2.96 -7.94 -28.69
N TYR A 79 3.88 -6.98 -28.86
CA TYR A 79 4.53 -6.69 -30.14
C TYR A 79 5.32 -7.88 -30.71
N LEU A 80 6.05 -8.61 -29.84
CA LEU A 80 6.82 -9.78 -30.27
C LEU A 80 5.93 -11.02 -30.55
N THR A 81 4.76 -11.07 -29.95
CA THR A 81 3.84 -12.20 -30.15
C THR A 81 3.15 -12.16 -31.51
N GLU A 82 2.83 -10.98 -32.04
CA GLU A 82 2.10 -10.81 -33.29
C GLU A 82 2.78 -11.52 -34.48
N PRO A 83 4.08 -11.28 -34.83
CA PRO A 83 4.73 -11.96 -35.94
C PRO A 83 4.91 -13.46 -35.71
N LEU A 84 5.07 -13.90 -34.45
CA LEU A 84 5.18 -15.33 -34.13
C LEU A 84 3.88 -16.08 -34.45
N VAL A 85 2.74 -15.45 -34.16
CA VAL A 85 1.41 -16.04 -34.40
C VAL A 85 1.04 -16.00 -35.88
N ALA A 86 1.42 -14.94 -36.59
CA ALA A 86 1.11 -14.78 -38.01
C ALA A 86 1.75 -15.87 -38.91
N GLU A 87 2.83 -16.51 -38.43
CA GLU A 87 3.49 -17.61 -39.15
C GLU A 87 2.97 -19.02 -38.78
N LEU A 88 1.98 -19.12 -37.90
CA LEU A 88 1.41 -20.44 -37.54
C LEU A 88 0.68 -21.06 -38.72
N PRO A 89 1.06 -22.27 -39.19
CA PRO A 89 0.38 -22.92 -40.30
C PRO A 89 -1.04 -23.36 -39.90
N HIS A 90 -2.01 -23.12 -40.78
CA HIS A 90 -3.45 -23.41 -40.56
C HIS A 90 -4.09 -24.38 -41.61
N PRO A 91 -3.36 -25.38 -42.10
CA PRO A 91 -3.86 -26.25 -43.17
C PRO A 91 -5.16 -27.00 -42.78
N GLY A 92 -5.35 -27.28 -41.50
CA GLY A 92 -6.52 -27.99 -40.99
C GLY A 92 -7.80 -27.17 -41.08
N LEU A 93 -7.79 -25.87 -40.87
CA LEU A 93 -8.95 -25.00 -40.93
C LEU A 93 -9.40 -24.75 -42.39
N VAL A 94 -8.43 -24.60 -43.28
CA VAL A 94 -8.66 -24.45 -44.72
C VAL A 94 -9.24 -25.76 -45.31
N ALA A 95 -8.77 -26.94 -44.85
CA ALA A 95 -9.27 -28.24 -45.27
C ALA A 95 -10.75 -28.46 -44.86
N VAL A 96 -11.27 -27.80 -43.85
CA VAL A 96 -12.68 -27.83 -43.42
C VAL A 96 -13.54 -26.83 -44.21
N GLY A 97 -12.97 -26.12 -45.21
CA GLY A 97 -13.67 -25.20 -46.09
C GLY A 97 -13.76 -23.75 -45.60
N MET A 98 -12.96 -23.38 -44.63
CA MET A 98 -12.81 -21.97 -44.22
C MET A 98 -11.95 -21.19 -45.21
N SER A 99 -12.28 -19.90 -45.42
CA SER A 99 -11.42 -19.03 -46.19
C SER A 99 -10.14 -18.73 -45.38
N ASP A 100 -9.00 -18.59 -46.05
CA ASP A 100 -7.70 -18.32 -45.44
C ASP A 100 -7.78 -17.15 -44.45
N ARG A 101 -8.46 -16.06 -44.82
CA ARG A 101 -8.61 -14.87 -43.96
C ARG A 101 -9.32 -15.14 -42.64
N VAL A 102 -10.35 -16.03 -42.66
CA VAL A 102 -11.06 -16.41 -41.43
C VAL A 102 -10.22 -17.33 -40.58
N ALA A 103 -9.52 -18.28 -41.20
CA ALA A 103 -8.62 -19.20 -40.53
C ALA A 103 -7.50 -18.44 -39.82
N ASP A 104 -6.85 -17.49 -40.49
CA ASP A 104 -5.82 -16.63 -39.94
C ASP A 104 -6.35 -15.82 -38.74
N GLY A 105 -7.50 -15.21 -38.88
CA GLY A 105 -8.14 -14.42 -37.82
C GLY A 105 -8.43 -15.25 -36.55
N LEU A 106 -8.93 -16.47 -36.73
CA LEU A 106 -9.20 -17.36 -35.59
C LEU A 106 -7.94 -17.85 -34.89
N ILE A 107 -6.92 -18.24 -35.64
CA ILE A 107 -5.66 -18.69 -35.07
C ILE A 107 -4.99 -17.55 -34.31
N THR A 108 -4.94 -16.36 -34.91
CA THR A 108 -4.37 -15.17 -34.26
C THR A 108 -5.13 -14.85 -32.96
N PHE A 109 -6.45 -14.89 -32.98
CA PHE A 109 -7.28 -14.65 -31.80
C PHE A 109 -6.98 -15.65 -30.67
N PHE A 110 -7.04 -16.96 -30.96
CA PHE A 110 -6.78 -17.97 -29.93
C PHE A 110 -5.35 -17.97 -29.44
N ALA A 111 -4.39 -17.75 -30.29
CA ALA A 111 -2.99 -17.67 -29.89
C ALA A 111 -2.72 -16.44 -28.99
N LEU A 112 -3.29 -15.28 -29.32
CA LEU A 112 -3.22 -14.10 -28.46
C LEU A 112 -3.88 -14.34 -27.10
N VAL A 113 -5.06 -14.99 -27.07
CA VAL A 113 -5.73 -15.35 -25.81
C VAL A 113 -4.85 -16.27 -24.96
N ILE A 114 -4.24 -17.28 -25.55
CA ILE A 114 -3.36 -18.22 -24.83
C ILE A 114 -2.12 -17.49 -24.30
N VAL A 115 -1.41 -16.74 -25.14
CA VAL A 115 -0.19 -16.03 -24.74
C VAL A 115 -0.51 -14.99 -23.65
N THR A 116 -1.60 -14.24 -23.82
CA THR A 116 -2.04 -13.25 -22.81
C THR A 116 -2.40 -13.94 -21.49
N SER A 117 -3.13 -15.07 -21.54
CA SER A 117 -3.47 -15.82 -20.34
C SER A 117 -2.24 -16.37 -19.61
N LEU A 118 -1.28 -16.91 -20.34
CA LEU A 118 0.00 -17.37 -19.77
C LEU A 118 0.79 -16.21 -19.17
N SER A 119 0.91 -15.09 -19.90
CA SER A 119 1.55 -13.87 -19.40
C SER A 119 0.86 -13.34 -18.14
N MET A 120 -0.47 -13.32 -18.09
CA MET A 120 -1.22 -12.91 -16.93
C MET A 120 -0.95 -13.82 -15.72
N VAL A 121 -0.95 -15.14 -15.93
CA VAL A 121 -0.69 -16.08 -14.83
C VAL A 121 0.76 -15.94 -14.31
N PHE A 122 1.73 -16.06 -15.21
CA PHE A 122 3.15 -16.12 -14.80
C PHE A 122 3.79 -14.75 -14.60
N GLY A 123 3.36 -13.74 -15.36
CA GLY A 123 3.86 -12.37 -15.25
C GLY A 123 3.18 -11.53 -14.16
N GLU A 124 1.93 -11.85 -13.81
CA GLU A 124 1.17 -11.02 -12.87
C GLU A 124 0.65 -11.79 -11.64
N LEU A 125 -0.19 -12.83 -11.83
CA LEU A 125 -0.89 -13.46 -10.70
C LEU A 125 0.06 -14.18 -9.74
N VAL A 126 0.95 -15.03 -10.26
CA VAL A 126 1.90 -15.80 -9.43
C VAL A 126 2.86 -14.88 -8.67
N PRO A 127 3.53 -13.89 -9.30
CA PRO A 127 4.40 -12.95 -8.61
C PRO A 127 3.64 -12.12 -7.56
N LYS A 128 2.43 -11.67 -7.86
CA LYS A 128 1.56 -10.93 -6.94
C LYS A 128 1.22 -11.74 -5.68
N TYR A 129 0.73 -12.98 -5.86
CA TYR A 129 0.39 -13.82 -4.70
C TYR A 129 1.63 -14.16 -3.86
N LEU A 130 2.77 -14.40 -4.49
CA LEU A 130 4.02 -14.65 -3.80
C LEU A 130 4.47 -13.41 -2.98
N ALA A 131 4.34 -12.22 -3.57
CA ALA A 131 4.69 -10.96 -2.94
C ALA A 131 3.81 -10.66 -1.72
N VAL A 132 2.50 -10.90 -1.82
CA VAL A 132 1.56 -10.70 -0.71
C VAL A 132 1.76 -11.75 0.38
N ALA A 133 2.00 -13.03 0.01
CA ALA A 133 2.18 -14.10 0.98
C ALA A 133 3.51 -14.01 1.76
N ARG A 134 4.58 -13.51 1.12
CA ARG A 134 5.93 -13.44 1.71
C ARG A 134 6.63 -12.13 1.36
N PRO A 135 6.10 -10.96 1.79
CA PRO A 135 6.51 -9.66 1.29
C PRO A 135 7.99 -9.35 1.50
N LEU A 136 8.53 -9.61 2.68
CA LEU A 136 9.94 -9.32 2.99
C LEU A 136 10.92 -10.18 2.17
N ARG A 137 10.62 -11.48 1.99
CA ARG A 137 11.47 -12.37 1.20
C ARG A 137 11.46 -11.96 -0.26
N THR A 138 10.29 -11.67 -0.80
CA THR A 138 10.12 -11.23 -2.19
C THR A 138 10.82 -9.89 -2.42
N ALA A 139 10.61 -8.90 -1.54
CA ALA A 139 11.30 -7.62 -1.63
C ALA A 139 12.83 -7.77 -1.66
N ARG A 140 13.41 -8.62 -0.80
CA ARG A 140 14.85 -8.88 -0.79
C ARG A 140 15.40 -9.44 -2.10
N SER A 141 14.59 -10.12 -2.90
CA SER A 141 15.00 -10.69 -4.19
C SER A 141 14.87 -9.71 -5.35
N VAL A 142 13.85 -8.83 -5.35
CA VAL A 142 13.49 -8.04 -6.55
C VAL A 142 13.76 -6.54 -6.43
N VAL A 143 13.79 -5.95 -5.21
CA VAL A 143 13.86 -4.49 -5.02
C VAL A 143 15.15 -3.88 -5.58
N ALA A 144 16.25 -4.60 -5.60
CA ALA A 144 17.52 -4.09 -6.15
C ALA A 144 17.40 -3.81 -7.66
N GLY A 145 16.84 -4.77 -8.42
CA GLY A 145 16.59 -4.60 -9.86
C GLY A 145 15.59 -3.49 -10.14
N GLN A 146 14.51 -3.43 -9.36
CA GLN A 146 13.50 -2.38 -9.44
C GLN A 146 14.08 -0.98 -9.23
N VAL A 147 14.90 -0.78 -8.20
CA VAL A 147 15.52 0.52 -7.92
C VAL A 147 16.49 0.92 -9.02
N LEU A 148 17.29 -0.02 -9.54
CA LEU A 148 18.17 0.25 -10.66
C LEU A 148 17.39 0.70 -11.91
N PHE A 149 16.31 0.00 -12.24
CA PHE A 149 15.43 0.35 -13.35
C PHE A 149 14.80 1.74 -13.14
N SER A 150 14.28 2.02 -11.95
CA SER A 150 13.68 3.34 -11.61
C SER A 150 14.71 4.47 -11.70
N LEU A 151 15.97 4.22 -11.35
CA LEU A 151 17.05 5.19 -11.49
C LEU A 151 17.35 5.51 -12.96
N LEU A 152 17.42 4.48 -13.81
CA LEU A 152 17.64 4.64 -15.25
C LEU A 152 16.50 5.43 -15.91
N LEU A 153 15.27 5.18 -15.50
CA LEU A 153 14.08 5.82 -16.06
C LEU A 153 13.56 7.02 -15.23
N THR A 154 14.39 7.56 -14.34
CA THR A 154 14.04 8.74 -13.52
C THR A 154 13.43 9.90 -14.32
N PRO A 155 13.97 10.30 -15.50
CA PRO A 155 13.38 11.40 -16.27
C PRO A 155 11.95 11.07 -16.75
N ALA A 156 11.70 9.85 -17.20
CA ALA A 156 10.37 9.42 -17.65
C ALA A 156 9.39 9.36 -16.48
N ILE A 157 9.80 8.78 -15.34
CA ILE A 157 8.97 8.70 -14.13
C ILE A 157 8.63 10.11 -13.61
N ARG A 158 9.58 11.05 -13.61
CA ARG A 158 9.30 12.43 -13.18
C ARG A 158 8.35 13.14 -14.12
N LEU A 159 8.47 12.93 -15.42
CA LEU A 159 7.58 13.50 -16.41
C LEU A 159 6.14 12.98 -16.23
N THR A 160 5.96 11.66 -16.13
CA THR A 160 4.64 11.05 -15.97
C THR A 160 3.99 11.42 -14.63
N ASN A 161 4.74 11.39 -13.53
CA ASN A 161 4.24 11.83 -12.22
C ASN A 161 3.92 13.33 -12.20
N GLY A 162 4.75 14.15 -12.86
CA GLY A 162 4.49 15.59 -13.01
C GLY A 162 3.20 15.87 -13.76
N ALA A 163 2.97 15.16 -14.87
CA ALA A 163 1.74 15.26 -15.66
C ALA A 163 0.51 14.81 -14.84
N ALA A 164 0.61 13.67 -14.15
CA ALA A 164 -0.46 13.17 -13.30
C ALA A 164 -0.81 14.15 -12.18
N ASN A 165 0.20 14.67 -11.46
CA ASN A 165 0.01 15.66 -10.40
C ASN A 165 -0.59 16.97 -10.92
N TRP A 166 -0.21 17.39 -12.12
CA TRP A 166 -0.79 18.58 -12.76
C TRP A 166 -2.29 18.39 -13.03
N ILE A 167 -2.69 17.20 -13.56
CA ILE A 167 -4.10 16.86 -13.80
C ILE A 167 -4.89 16.85 -12.49
N VAL A 168 -4.37 16.16 -11.45
CA VAL A 168 -5.02 16.03 -10.14
C VAL A 168 -5.24 17.40 -9.49
N ARG A 169 -4.23 18.29 -9.55
CA ARG A 169 -4.38 19.67 -9.06
C ARG A 169 -5.41 20.48 -9.84
N ARG A 170 -5.54 20.24 -11.16
CA ARG A 170 -6.59 20.88 -11.97
C ARG A 170 -8.00 20.45 -11.59
N LEU A 171 -8.15 19.23 -11.03
CA LEU A 171 -9.41 18.73 -10.48
C LEU A 171 -9.69 19.22 -9.05
N GLY A 172 -8.85 20.10 -8.49
CA GLY A 172 -9.00 20.64 -7.14
C GLY A 172 -8.59 19.68 -6.03
N ILE A 173 -7.87 18.60 -6.36
CA ILE A 173 -7.40 17.59 -5.40
C ILE A 173 -5.92 17.84 -5.13
N GLU A 174 -5.53 17.97 -3.86
CA GLU A 174 -4.12 17.98 -3.50
C GLU A 174 -3.54 16.57 -3.61
N PRO A 175 -2.48 16.36 -4.42
CA PRO A 175 -1.81 15.06 -4.49
C PRO A 175 -1.33 14.65 -3.10
N ALA A 176 -1.71 13.45 -2.65
CA ALA A 176 -1.23 12.93 -1.39
C ALA A 176 0.27 12.64 -1.50
N GLU A 177 1.11 13.49 -0.90
CA GLU A 177 2.53 13.20 -0.73
C GLU A 177 2.73 12.01 0.22
N GLU A 178 3.80 11.25 0.03
CA GLU A 178 4.21 10.07 0.81
C GLU A 178 4.30 10.31 2.33
N LEU A 179 4.23 11.57 2.76
CA LEU A 179 4.34 12.02 4.15
C LEU A 179 3.08 11.79 5.01
N ARG A 180 1.97 11.30 4.46
CA ARG A 180 0.78 10.91 5.24
C ARG A 180 0.96 9.65 6.13
N SER A 181 2.19 9.29 6.45
CA SER A 181 2.45 8.26 7.47
C SER A 181 2.29 8.76 8.92
N ALA A 182 2.06 10.05 9.13
CA ALA A 182 1.60 10.55 10.42
C ALA A 182 0.07 10.39 10.47
N ARG A 183 -0.39 9.25 11.01
CA ARG A 183 -1.82 9.04 11.27
C ARG A 183 -2.30 10.12 12.22
N THR A 184 -3.45 10.70 11.92
CA THR A 184 -4.07 11.70 12.80
C THR A 184 -4.43 11.05 14.15
N PRO A 185 -4.48 11.80 15.25
CA PRO A 185 -4.95 11.27 16.53
C PRO A 185 -6.29 10.53 16.42
N GLN A 186 -7.18 10.99 15.55
CA GLN A 186 -8.48 10.37 15.27
C GLN A 186 -8.34 8.99 14.61
N GLU A 187 -7.41 8.84 13.65
CA GLU A 187 -7.11 7.55 13.04
C GLU A 187 -6.49 6.58 14.03
N LEU A 188 -5.60 7.06 14.93
CA LEU A 188 -5.04 6.25 16.01
C LEU A 188 -6.14 5.76 16.96
N VAL A 189 -7.09 6.64 17.35
CA VAL A 189 -8.25 6.24 18.16
C VAL A 189 -9.08 5.16 17.47
N SER A 190 -9.29 5.26 16.15
CA SER A 190 -10.05 4.26 15.39
C SER A 190 -9.35 2.90 15.34
N LEU A 191 -8.02 2.90 15.22
CA LEU A 191 -7.19 1.68 15.27
C LEU A 191 -7.23 1.01 16.63
N VAL A 192 -7.07 1.77 17.72
CA VAL A 192 -7.18 1.25 19.10
C VAL A 192 -8.54 0.59 19.29
N ARG A 193 -9.62 1.22 18.79
CA ARG A 193 -10.97 0.65 18.87
C ARG A 193 -11.12 -0.64 18.07
N SER A 194 -10.54 -0.71 16.87
CA SER A 194 -10.60 -1.93 16.05
C SER A 194 -9.78 -3.06 16.65
N SER A 195 -8.62 -2.76 17.24
CA SER A 195 -7.77 -3.74 17.92
C SER A 195 -8.42 -4.31 19.18
N ALA A 196 -9.17 -3.49 19.94
CA ALA A 196 -9.96 -3.97 21.06
C ALA A 196 -11.09 -4.90 20.59
N ARG A 197 -11.84 -4.53 19.54
CA ARG A 197 -12.90 -5.37 18.98
C ARG A 197 -12.43 -6.71 18.45
N SER A 198 -11.20 -6.77 17.91
CA SER A 198 -10.59 -8.02 17.42
C SER A 198 -9.95 -8.85 18.53
N GLY A 199 -10.00 -8.40 19.78
CA GLY A 199 -9.37 -9.10 20.92
C GLY A 199 -7.84 -9.01 20.97
N ALA A 200 -7.22 -8.22 20.07
CA ALA A 200 -5.77 -8.01 20.06
C ALA A 200 -5.29 -7.03 21.15
N LEU A 201 -6.21 -6.27 21.75
CA LEU A 201 -5.95 -5.34 22.84
C LEU A 201 -7.06 -5.46 23.88
N ASP A 202 -6.71 -5.51 25.17
CA ASP A 202 -7.69 -5.52 26.24
C ASP A 202 -8.42 -4.18 26.38
N ASP A 203 -9.65 -4.22 26.85
CA ASP A 203 -10.53 -3.05 26.91
C ASP A 203 -10.00 -1.95 27.83
N ALA A 204 -9.33 -2.30 28.95
CA ALA A 204 -8.76 -1.34 29.87
C ALA A 204 -7.60 -0.58 29.23
N THR A 205 -6.69 -1.27 28.55
CA THR A 205 -5.57 -0.67 27.80
C THR A 205 -6.09 0.19 26.65
N ALA A 206 -7.10 -0.30 25.91
CA ALA A 206 -7.72 0.46 24.82
C ALA A 206 -8.38 1.76 25.33
N TRP A 207 -9.02 1.71 26.49
CA TRP A 207 -9.61 2.89 27.13
C TRP A 207 -8.56 3.93 27.53
N LEU A 208 -7.46 3.48 28.17
CA LEU A 208 -6.35 4.34 28.55
C LEU A 208 -5.69 5.02 27.34
N MET A 209 -5.38 4.25 26.29
CA MET A 209 -4.80 4.78 25.06
C MET A 209 -5.69 5.85 24.42
N ARG A 210 -6.99 5.60 24.33
CA ARG A 210 -7.95 6.58 23.77
C ARG A 210 -7.97 7.86 24.58
N ARG A 211 -8.00 7.76 25.91
CA ARG A 211 -7.98 8.93 26.79
C ARG A 211 -6.69 9.72 26.66
N SER A 212 -5.55 9.03 26.59
CA SER A 212 -4.25 9.67 26.39
C SER A 212 -4.16 10.44 25.07
N LEU A 213 -4.67 9.86 23.98
CA LEU A 213 -4.68 10.51 22.65
C LEU A 213 -5.61 11.73 22.61
N GLN A 214 -6.68 11.74 23.40
CA GLN A 214 -7.61 12.85 23.48
C GLN A 214 -7.16 13.95 24.44
N PHE A 215 -6.25 13.63 25.38
CA PHE A 215 -5.82 14.55 26.43
C PHE A 215 -5.18 15.83 25.88
N GLY A 216 -4.39 15.71 24.80
CA GLY A 216 -3.75 16.88 24.19
C GLY A 216 -4.69 17.87 23.49
N ALA A 217 -5.94 17.48 23.27
CA ALA A 217 -6.99 18.33 22.68
C ALA A 217 -7.85 19.02 23.72
N LEU A 218 -7.75 18.64 25.03
CA LEU A 218 -8.54 19.21 26.10
C LEU A 218 -7.97 20.57 26.52
N THR A 219 -8.84 21.55 26.65
CA THR A 219 -8.49 22.87 27.14
C THR A 219 -8.66 22.94 28.67
N ALA A 220 -7.96 23.89 29.31
CA ALA A 220 -8.12 24.13 30.74
C ALA A 220 -9.58 24.50 31.10
N GLU A 221 -10.29 25.17 30.19
CA GLU A 221 -11.68 25.54 30.34
C GLU A 221 -12.60 24.30 30.42
N GLU A 222 -12.32 23.25 29.63
CA GLU A 222 -13.12 22.01 29.65
C GLU A 222 -12.87 21.15 30.89
N LEU A 223 -11.71 21.30 31.53
CA LEU A 223 -11.31 20.53 32.71
C LEU A 223 -11.54 21.28 34.02
N MET A 224 -11.66 22.62 34.00
CA MET A 224 -11.81 23.42 35.21
C MET A 224 -13.21 23.24 35.82
N THR A 225 -13.29 23.34 37.12
CA THR A 225 -14.55 23.55 37.81
C THR A 225 -14.94 25.03 37.72
N PRO A 226 -16.04 25.39 37.04
CA PRO A 226 -16.47 26.77 36.96
C PRO A 226 -16.60 27.39 38.38
N ARG A 227 -16.20 28.65 38.50
CA ARG A 227 -16.23 29.35 39.82
C ARG A 227 -17.56 29.24 40.54
N SER A 228 -18.68 29.22 39.80
CA SER A 228 -20.04 29.05 40.33
C SER A 228 -20.31 27.68 40.95
N LYS A 229 -19.45 26.67 40.65
CA LYS A 229 -19.59 25.29 41.17
C LYS A 229 -18.49 24.95 42.19
N ILE A 230 -17.59 25.87 42.49
CA ILE A 230 -16.53 25.66 43.48
C ILE A 230 -17.16 25.77 44.86
N VAL A 231 -17.07 24.70 45.63
CA VAL A 231 -17.40 24.72 47.06
C VAL A 231 -16.14 25.09 47.80
N ALA A 232 -16.11 26.29 48.32
CA ALA A 232 -14.98 26.77 49.13
C ALA A 232 -15.30 26.54 50.60
N LEU A 233 -14.29 26.09 51.37
CA LEU A 233 -14.35 25.92 52.80
C LEU A 233 -13.59 27.06 53.47
N GLN A 234 -14.10 27.57 54.56
CA GLN A 234 -13.30 28.44 55.42
C GLN A 234 -12.41 27.58 56.34
N THR A 235 -11.33 28.16 56.83
CA THR A 235 -10.37 27.44 57.69
C THR A 235 -11.00 26.84 58.93
N ASP A 236 -12.11 27.42 59.38
CA ASP A 236 -12.82 27.03 60.61
C ASP A 236 -13.99 26.04 60.35
N ASP A 237 -14.21 25.67 59.08
CA ASP A 237 -15.27 24.74 58.73
C ASP A 237 -14.89 23.30 59.13
N THR A 238 -15.82 22.58 59.68
CA THR A 238 -15.65 21.17 60.05
C THR A 238 -16.15 20.26 58.91
N ILE A 239 -15.30 19.39 58.44
CA ILE A 239 -15.64 18.39 57.44
C ILE A 239 -16.09 17.12 58.16
N ALA A 240 -17.28 16.68 57.90
CA ALA A 240 -17.80 15.40 58.36
C ALA A 240 -18.20 14.50 57.18
N VAL A 241 -18.11 13.20 57.36
CA VAL A 241 -18.58 12.22 56.39
C VAL A 241 -19.87 11.62 56.91
N ASP A 242 -20.95 11.69 56.13
CA ASP A 242 -22.22 11.10 56.51
C ASP A 242 -22.19 9.55 56.48
N ARG A 243 -23.22 8.89 57.00
CA ARG A 243 -23.31 7.41 57.03
C ARG A 243 -23.33 6.77 55.64
N LEU A 244 -23.53 7.55 54.60
CA LEU A 244 -23.49 7.12 53.20
C LEU A 244 -22.17 7.44 52.51
N GLY A 245 -21.14 7.90 53.23
CA GLY A 245 -19.81 8.23 52.70
C GLY A 245 -19.78 9.57 51.94
N ARG A 246 -20.81 10.44 52.07
CA ARG A 246 -20.80 11.75 51.43
C ARG A 246 -20.12 12.76 52.34
N ILE A 247 -19.29 13.62 51.76
CA ILE A 247 -18.64 14.71 52.46
C ILE A 247 -19.68 15.80 52.75
N VAL A 248 -19.92 16.07 54.05
CA VAL A 248 -20.80 17.12 54.51
C VAL A 248 -19.95 18.20 55.15
N VAL A 249 -20.15 19.44 54.71
CA VAL A 249 -19.47 20.61 55.30
C VAL A 249 -20.41 21.23 56.33
N GLN A 250 -19.93 21.30 57.58
CA GLN A 250 -20.58 22.07 58.62
C GLN A 250 -19.91 23.44 58.71
N THR A 251 -20.62 24.46 58.25
CA THR A 251 -20.17 25.85 58.39
C THR A 251 -20.41 26.34 59.81
N SER A 252 -19.41 26.97 60.39
CA SER A 252 -19.50 27.55 61.73
C SER A 252 -20.39 28.79 61.80
N GLN A 253 -20.82 29.31 60.65
CA GLN A 253 -21.77 30.41 60.58
C GLN A 253 -23.10 29.95 60.02
N LEU A 254 -24.12 29.91 60.86
CA LEU A 254 -25.52 29.93 60.44
C LEU A 254 -25.76 31.24 59.69
N ALA A 255 -25.82 31.17 58.35
CA ALA A 255 -26.42 32.28 57.61
C ALA A 255 -27.92 32.25 57.86
N MET A 256 -28.38 33.10 58.76
CA MET A 256 -29.78 33.44 58.79
C MET A 256 -30.13 34.19 57.51
N VAL A 257 -31.02 33.64 56.74
CA VAL A 257 -31.91 34.35 55.82
C VAL A 257 -33.27 33.88 56.08
#